data_0dba7f115a9b807b91c9519b3a0f8e51
#
_entry.id   0dba7f115a9b807b91c9519b3a0f8e51
#
_cell.length_a   1.000
_cell.length_b   1.000
_cell.length_c   1.000
_cell.angle_alpha   90.00
_cell.angle_beta   90.00
_cell.angle_gamma   90.00
#
_symmetry.space_group_name_H-M   'P 1'
#
loop_
_entity.id
_entity.type
_entity.pdbx_description
1 polymer ?
#
loop_
_entity_poly.entity_id
_entity_poly.type
_entity_poly.pdbx_seq_one_letter_code
_entity_poly.pdbx_strand_id
1 'polypeptide(L)'
;TDPIQGNPPNVVALASKFVSSSDGEKIYALVRVFRGVIKRGMKINALSKVFEEDRSIDPEITIGDISLTHVRYTTPIEQATPGMIIKIESTDKDLIGISTLTDIYEFTLPPLVELLPVPLMKIAIEPLIPEKSPDMRKSIAKAQLCYPSLGVNIQGSEYTLVGTGEMFLDCVMHDIRNAFETIEIKVSDPFVVFNETIKSMSQMVCHAKINEECSIGVICEKLNNQTIQELELSHLARSKDLPKSLAKLGWDDINQNTVWCFGPDSKTGPN
;
A
#
# COMPACT_ATOMS: atom_id res chain seq x y z
N THR A 1 -25.92 -5.34 0.87
CA THR A 1 -26.03 -3.87 0.95
C THR A 1 -26.81 -3.51 2.20
N ASP A 2 -26.11 -3.46 3.33
CA ASP A 2 -26.73 -3.02 4.58
C ASP A 2 -26.94 -1.51 4.52
N PRO A 3 -28.10 -1.02 5.00
CA PRO A 3 -28.35 0.41 5.03
C PRO A 3 -27.37 1.06 5.99
N ILE A 4 -26.65 2.05 5.50
CA ILE A 4 -25.77 2.91 6.28
C ILE A 4 -26.63 3.56 7.38
N GLN A 5 -26.46 3.09 8.62
CA GLN A 5 -27.08 3.70 9.80
C GLN A 5 -26.29 4.98 10.14
N GLY A 6 -26.63 6.08 9.50
CA GLY A 6 -26.02 7.39 9.73
C GLY A 6 -26.49 8.41 8.70
N ASN A 7 -26.28 9.70 8.97
CA ASN A 7 -26.52 10.73 7.96
C ASN A 7 -25.57 10.52 6.78
N PRO A 8 -26.10 10.47 5.54
CA PRO A 8 -25.26 10.29 4.37
C PRO A 8 -24.27 11.46 4.25
N PRO A 9 -22.99 11.19 3.84
CA PRO A 9 -21.99 12.23 3.68
C PRO A 9 -22.45 13.30 2.70
N ASN A 10 -22.18 14.58 3.01
CA ASN A 10 -22.50 15.68 2.10
C ASN A 10 -21.51 15.74 0.94
N VAL A 11 -20.25 15.35 1.18
CA VAL A 11 -19.20 15.31 0.18
C VAL A 11 -18.58 13.92 0.12
N VAL A 12 -18.48 13.39 -1.10
CA VAL A 12 -17.80 12.13 -1.39
C VAL A 12 -16.99 12.30 -2.67
N ALA A 13 -15.69 12.13 -2.56
CA ALA A 13 -14.79 12.11 -3.70
C ALA A 13 -13.69 11.06 -3.49
N LEU A 14 -13.02 10.66 -4.54
CA LEU A 14 -11.95 9.67 -4.52
C LEU A 14 -10.68 10.25 -5.14
N ALA A 15 -9.64 10.33 -4.35
CA ALA A 15 -8.28 10.59 -4.82
C ALA A 15 -7.72 9.26 -5.34
N SER A 16 -7.61 9.11 -6.66
CA SER A 16 -7.28 7.84 -7.29
C SER A 16 -5.84 7.74 -7.77
N LYS A 17 -5.21 8.85 -8.10
CA LYS A 17 -3.84 8.90 -8.61
C LYS A 17 -3.17 10.20 -8.22
N PHE A 18 -1.86 10.13 -8.05
CA PHE A 18 -1.01 11.28 -7.80
C PHE A 18 -0.07 11.50 -8.98
N VAL A 19 0.17 12.74 -9.32
CA VAL A 19 1.03 13.13 -10.43
C VAL A 19 1.94 14.25 -9.96
N SER A 20 3.24 14.12 -10.20
CA SER A 20 4.19 15.19 -9.91
C SER A 20 4.09 16.32 -10.94
N SER A 21 4.46 17.54 -10.54
CA SER A 21 4.75 18.62 -11.47
C SER A 21 5.97 18.25 -12.32
N SER A 22 6.13 18.92 -13.48
CA SER A 22 7.34 18.80 -14.30
C SER A 22 8.63 19.14 -13.56
N ASP A 23 8.54 19.99 -12.54
CA ASP A 23 9.67 20.42 -11.72
C ASP A 23 9.93 19.51 -10.52
N GLY A 24 9.06 18.51 -10.29
CA GLY A 24 9.13 17.58 -9.15
C GLY A 24 8.82 18.21 -7.78
N GLU A 25 8.57 19.51 -7.72
CA GLU A 25 8.35 20.23 -6.46
C GLU A 25 6.95 19.96 -5.88
N LYS A 26 5.93 19.89 -6.76
CA LYS A 26 4.53 19.73 -6.35
C LYS A 26 3.96 18.40 -6.75
N ILE A 27 3.13 17.84 -5.87
CA ILE A 27 2.34 16.66 -6.14
C ILE A 27 0.87 17.07 -6.22
N TYR A 28 0.20 16.58 -7.24
CA TYR A 28 -1.22 16.81 -7.46
C TYR A 28 -1.99 15.51 -7.36
N ALA A 29 -3.14 15.56 -6.67
CA ALA A 29 -4.08 14.45 -6.66
C ALA A 29 -5.10 14.58 -7.78
N LEU A 30 -5.32 13.51 -8.54
CA LEU A 30 -6.46 13.36 -9.43
C LEU A 30 -7.65 12.84 -8.63
N VAL A 31 -8.68 13.65 -8.52
CA VAL A 31 -9.83 13.41 -7.68
C VAL A 31 -11.10 13.37 -8.51
N ARG A 32 -11.89 12.31 -8.35
CA ARG A 32 -13.24 12.21 -8.92
C ARG A 32 -14.26 12.58 -7.86
N VAL A 33 -15.10 13.56 -8.15
CA VAL A 33 -16.19 13.99 -7.28
C VAL A 33 -17.43 13.17 -7.57
N PHE A 34 -17.97 12.46 -6.56
CA PHE A 34 -19.17 11.66 -6.68
C PHE A 34 -20.40 12.39 -6.12
N ARG A 35 -20.23 13.11 -5.02
CA ARG A 35 -21.30 13.82 -4.34
C ARG A 35 -20.78 15.10 -3.70
N GLY A 36 -21.65 16.12 -3.64
CA GLY A 36 -21.33 17.39 -3.00
C GLY A 36 -20.49 18.31 -3.86
N VAL A 37 -20.00 19.39 -3.27
CA VAL A 37 -19.20 20.41 -3.94
C VAL A 37 -17.89 20.58 -3.17
N ILE A 38 -16.78 20.46 -3.85
CA ILE A 38 -15.45 20.72 -3.29
C ILE A 38 -15.04 22.14 -3.67
N LYS A 39 -14.58 22.92 -2.68
CA LYS A 39 -14.12 24.30 -2.84
C LYS A 39 -12.68 24.44 -2.35
N ARG A 40 -11.97 25.41 -2.92
CA ARG A 40 -10.64 25.81 -2.43
C ARG A 40 -10.73 26.25 -0.96
N GLY A 41 -9.75 25.84 -0.15
CA GLY A 41 -9.69 26.14 1.28
C GLY A 41 -10.65 25.32 2.16
N MET A 42 -11.42 24.40 1.58
CA MET A 42 -12.30 23.52 2.33
C MET A 42 -11.49 22.50 3.12
N LYS A 43 -11.87 22.24 4.35
CA LYS A 43 -11.33 21.16 5.18
C LYS A 43 -12.16 19.90 4.99
N ILE A 44 -11.49 18.79 4.76
CA ILE A 44 -12.12 17.51 4.46
C ILE A 44 -11.23 16.36 4.96
N ASN A 45 -11.82 15.22 5.29
CA ASN A 45 -11.07 14.06 5.74
C ASN A 45 -10.63 13.20 4.56
N ALA A 46 -9.34 12.85 4.52
CA ALA A 46 -8.76 11.90 3.56
C ALA A 46 -8.59 10.53 4.23
N LEU A 47 -9.56 9.65 4.03
CA LEU A 47 -9.57 8.31 4.63
C LEU A 47 -8.87 7.32 3.70
N SER A 48 -7.77 6.73 4.16
CA SER A 48 -6.97 5.75 3.43
C SER A 48 -6.76 4.49 4.25
N LYS A 49 -6.20 3.43 3.65
CA LYS A 49 -5.79 2.23 4.39
C LYS A 49 -4.80 2.55 5.51
N VAL A 50 -3.90 3.50 5.30
CA VAL A 50 -2.92 3.92 6.31
C VAL A 50 -3.62 4.52 7.52
N PHE A 51 -4.68 5.30 7.33
CA PHE A 51 -5.51 5.82 8.40
C PHE A 51 -6.28 4.73 9.14
N GLU A 52 -6.79 3.72 8.43
CA GLU A 52 -7.46 2.56 9.04
C GLU A 52 -6.49 1.75 9.91
N GLU A 53 -5.23 1.69 9.52
CA GLU A 53 -4.15 1.00 10.23
C GLU A 53 -3.64 1.78 11.43
N ASP A 54 -3.47 3.08 11.31
CA ASP A 54 -3.00 3.99 12.35
C ASP A 54 -3.93 5.20 12.50
N ARG A 55 -4.87 5.08 13.43
CA ARG A 55 -5.84 6.13 13.75
C ARG A 55 -5.24 7.32 14.52
N SER A 56 -3.96 7.32 14.82
CA SER A 56 -3.26 8.45 15.42
C SER A 56 -2.97 9.56 14.41
N ILE A 57 -3.07 9.25 13.10
CA ILE A 57 -2.85 10.20 12.02
C ILE A 57 -4.12 11.04 11.86
N ASP A 58 -3.97 12.37 11.84
CA ASP A 58 -5.09 13.26 11.55
C ASP A 58 -5.42 13.21 10.05
N PRO A 59 -6.60 12.73 9.66
CA PRO A 59 -6.98 12.65 8.26
C PRO A 59 -7.51 13.98 7.70
N GLU A 60 -7.65 15.04 8.53
CA GLU A 60 -8.15 16.33 8.06
C GLU A 60 -7.12 17.03 7.17
N ILE A 61 -7.48 17.25 5.92
CA ILE A 61 -6.68 17.97 4.93
C ILE A 61 -7.38 19.26 4.51
N THR A 62 -6.58 20.26 4.11
CA THR A 62 -7.11 21.48 3.52
C THR A 62 -6.93 21.43 2.00
N ILE A 63 -8.02 21.59 1.26
CA ILE A 63 -8.01 21.59 -0.20
C ILE A 63 -7.26 22.83 -0.70
N GLY A 64 -6.19 22.60 -1.44
CA GLY A 64 -5.41 23.65 -2.10
C GLY A 64 -6.08 24.17 -3.38
N ASP A 65 -5.27 24.52 -4.37
CA ASP A 65 -5.76 24.96 -5.66
C ASP A 65 -6.43 23.82 -6.43
N ILE A 66 -7.59 24.13 -7.01
CA ILE A 66 -8.39 23.18 -7.77
C ILE A 66 -8.29 23.56 -9.25
N SER A 67 -8.06 22.59 -10.10
CA SER A 67 -8.01 22.79 -11.53
C SER A 67 -8.64 21.65 -12.32
N LEU A 68 -9.20 21.97 -13.46
CA LEU A 68 -9.69 21.03 -14.45
C LEU A 68 -8.57 20.75 -15.45
N THR A 69 -8.29 19.47 -15.70
CA THR A 69 -7.23 19.07 -16.62
C THR A 69 -7.82 18.52 -17.91
N HIS A 70 -7.45 19.13 -19.03
CA HIS A 70 -7.76 18.67 -20.38
C HIS A 70 -6.46 18.33 -21.10
N VAL A 71 -6.00 17.08 -20.98
CA VAL A 71 -4.76 16.56 -21.57
C VAL A 71 -3.54 17.43 -21.18
N ARG A 72 -3.23 18.47 -21.96
CA ARG A 72 -2.08 19.38 -21.72
C ARG A 72 -2.46 20.69 -21.03
N TYR A 73 -3.75 21.02 -21.04
CA TYR A 73 -4.22 22.31 -20.52
C TYR A 73 -4.82 22.12 -19.13
N THR A 74 -4.46 23.00 -18.25
CA THR A 74 -4.98 23.04 -16.88
C THR A 74 -5.68 24.40 -16.67
N THR A 75 -6.96 24.34 -16.35
CA THR A 75 -7.78 25.54 -16.11
C THR A 75 -8.12 25.61 -14.62
N PRO A 76 -7.72 26.65 -13.88
CA PRO A 76 -8.10 26.82 -12.49
C PRO A 76 -9.61 27.02 -12.36
N ILE A 77 -10.19 26.39 -11.32
CA ILE A 77 -11.61 26.52 -10.99
C ILE A 77 -11.76 26.77 -9.50
N GLU A 78 -12.81 27.49 -9.10
CA GLU A 78 -13.08 27.78 -7.70
C GLU A 78 -13.82 26.67 -6.96
N GLN A 79 -14.62 25.90 -7.69
CA GLN A 79 -15.41 24.80 -7.13
C GLN A 79 -15.58 23.67 -8.12
N ALA A 80 -15.70 22.47 -7.60
CA ALA A 80 -15.92 21.25 -8.37
C ALA A 80 -17.25 20.60 -7.97
N THR A 81 -18.05 20.22 -8.96
CA THR A 81 -19.37 19.60 -8.82
C THR A 81 -19.32 18.10 -9.07
N PRO A 82 -20.36 17.32 -8.68
CA PRO A 82 -20.41 15.88 -8.91
C PRO A 82 -20.26 15.53 -10.39
N GLY A 83 -19.48 14.45 -10.64
CA GLY A 83 -19.14 13.97 -11.98
C GLY A 83 -17.83 14.53 -12.55
N MET A 84 -17.28 15.60 -11.98
CA MET A 84 -16.00 16.17 -12.42
C MET A 84 -14.83 15.31 -11.96
N ILE A 85 -13.79 15.27 -12.82
CA ILE A 85 -12.45 14.80 -12.48
C ILE A 85 -11.56 16.03 -12.41
N ILE A 86 -11.01 16.30 -11.26
CA ILE A 86 -10.24 17.49 -10.94
C ILE A 86 -8.83 17.15 -10.50
N LYS A 87 -7.96 18.11 -10.62
CA LYS A 87 -6.60 18.10 -10.10
C LYS A 87 -6.55 19.02 -8.89
N ILE A 88 -6.18 18.48 -7.74
CA ILE A 88 -6.02 19.22 -6.49
C ILE A 88 -4.55 19.30 -6.16
N GLU A 89 -4.05 20.49 -5.86
CA GLU A 89 -2.72 20.67 -5.32
C GLU A 89 -2.69 20.19 -3.88
N SER A 90 -1.76 19.31 -3.57
CA SER A 90 -1.52 18.84 -2.23
C SER A 90 -0.32 19.56 -1.63
N THR A 91 -0.45 20.01 -0.42
CA THR A 91 0.70 20.31 0.41
C THR A 91 1.34 19.00 0.85
N ASP A 92 2.65 18.86 0.76
CA ASP A 92 3.45 17.62 0.91
C ASP A 92 3.19 16.76 2.16
N LYS A 93 2.35 17.22 3.08
CA LYS A 93 2.09 16.56 4.35
C LYS A 93 0.74 15.85 4.46
N ASP A 94 -0.19 16.15 3.56
CA ASP A 94 -1.60 15.90 3.82
C ASP A 94 -2.24 14.79 2.97
N LEU A 95 -1.58 14.31 1.90
CA LEU A 95 -2.14 13.26 1.05
C LEU A 95 -1.43 11.92 1.25
N ILE A 96 -2.15 11.02 1.85
CA ILE A 96 -1.68 9.66 2.19
C ILE A 96 -2.19 8.67 1.14
N GLY A 97 -1.69 8.77 -0.09
CA GLY A 97 -2.01 7.81 -1.15
C GLY A 97 -3.48 7.82 -1.60
N ILE A 98 -3.94 6.72 -2.17
CA ILE A 98 -5.34 6.55 -2.60
C ILE A 98 -6.25 6.67 -1.38
N SER A 99 -7.16 7.65 -1.40
CA SER A 99 -7.99 7.99 -0.26
C SER A 99 -9.38 8.43 -0.67
N THR A 100 -10.34 8.18 0.22
CA THR A 100 -11.70 8.72 0.11
C THR A 100 -11.73 10.08 0.79
N LEU A 101 -12.13 11.11 0.05
CA LEU A 101 -12.34 12.45 0.57
C LEU A 101 -13.80 12.59 1.00
N THR A 102 -14.03 12.81 2.29
CA THR A 102 -15.38 12.85 2.87
C THR A 102 -15.43 13.75 4.10
N ASP A 103 -16.64 14.24 4.42
CA ASP A 103 -16.92 14.97 5.65
C ASP A 103 -17.26 14.07 6.85
N ILE A 104 -17.40 12.76 6.64
CA ILE A 104 -17.73 11.77 7.67
C ILE A 104 -16.64 10.71 7.80
N TYR A 105 -16.15 10.48 9.02
CA TYR A 105 -15.07 9.51 9.32
C TYR A 105 -15.43 8.03 9.08
N GLU A 106 -16.71 7.69 9.07
CA GLU A 106 -17.18 6.30 8.97
C GLU A 106 -17.45 5.85 7.53
N PHE A 107 -17.32 6.74 6.55
CA PHE A 107 -17.62 6.44 5.16
C PHE A 107 -16.37 6.33 4.32
N THR A 108 -16.05 5.12 3.85
CA THR A 108 -14.98 4.86 2.89
C THR A 108 -15.52 4.21 1.62
N LEU A 109 -14.97 4.60 0.47
CA LEU A 109 -15.21 3.92 -0.80
C LEU A 109 -14.34 2.65 -0.86
N PRO A 110 -14.78 1.61 -1.61
CA PRO A 110 -13.97 0.42 -1.81
C PRO A 110 -12.57 0.79 -2.29
N PRO A 111 -11.51 0.18 -1.72
CA PRO A 111 -10.15 0.50 -2.08
C PRO A 111 -9.84 0.06 -3.52
N LEU A 112 -9.36 0.98 -4.35
CA LEU A 112 -8.91 0.67 -5.73
C LEU A 112 -7.65 -0.22 -5.75
N VAL A 113 -6.98 -0.38 -4.62
CA VAL A 113 -5.75 -1.18 -4.49
C VAL A 113 -5.97 -2.63 -4.88
N GLU A 114 -7.16 -3.19 -4.68
CA GLU A 114 -7.51 -4.56 -5.08
C GLU A 114 -7.50 -4.78 -6.60
N LEU A 115 -7.60 -3.69 -7.37
CA LEU A 115 -7.55 -3.73 -8.84
C LEU A 115 -6.13 -3.57 -9.39
N LEU A 116 -5.14 -3.31 -8.53
CA LEU A 116 -3.75 -3.14 -8.96
C LEU A 116 -3.09 -4.51 -9.19
N PRO A 117 -2.24 -4.63 -10.22
CA PRO A 117 -1.51 -5.85 -10.47
C PRO A 117 -0.50 -6.12 -9.33
N VAL A 118 -0.33 -7.40 -9.00
CA VAL A 118 0.61 -7.84 -7.96
C VAL A 118 2.05 -7.57 -8.42
N PRO A 119 2.87 -6.92 -7.60
CA PRO A 119 4.26 -6.67 -7.93
C PRO A 119 5.11 -7.95 -7.82
N LEU A 120 5.88 -8.28 -8.87
CA LEU A 120 6.64 -9.53 -8.99
C LEU A 120 8.15 -9.32 -9.13
N MET A 121 8.59 -8.17 -9.65
CA MET A 121 10.01 -7.88 -9.86
C MET A 121 10.56 -7.00 -8.74
N LYS A 122 11.79 -7.28 -8.36
CA LYS A 122 12.53 -6.50 -7.35
C LYS A 122 13.82 -5.97 -7.93
N ILE A 123 14.17 -4.76 -7.50
CA ILE A 123 15.48 -4.14 -7.70
C ILE A 123 15.95 -3.57 -6.37
N ALA A 124 17.23 -3.73 -6.07
CA ALA A 124 17.86 -3.06 -4.94
C ALA A 124 18.47 -1.76 -5.41
N ILE A 125 18.30 -0.70 -4.64
CA ILE A 125 18.85 0.61 -4.92
C ILE A 125 19.56 1.18 -3.71
N GLU A 126 20.68 1.84 -3.95
CA GLU A 126 21.48 2.52 -2.94
C GLU A 126 21.87 3.91 -3.45
N PRO A 127 21.93 4.94 -2.60
CA PRO A 127 22.50 6.22 -3.00
C PRO A 127 24.00 6.08 -3.20
N LEU A 128 24.54 6.62 -4.29
CA LEU A 128 25.97 6.59 -4.56
C LEU A 128 26.76 7.37 -3.48
N ILE A 129 26.14 8.43 -2.96
CA ILE A 129 26.67 9.27 -1.89
C ILE A 129 25.82 9.03 -0.63
N PRO A 130 26.36 8.45 0.45
CA PRO A 130 25.61 8.12 1.67
C PRO A 130 24.91 9.34 2.32
N GLU A 131 25.48 10.53 2.18
CA GLU A 131 24.90 11.78 2.71
C GLU A 131 23.57 12.16 2.06
N LYS A 132 23.31 11.69 0.83
CA LYS A 132 22.03 11.89 0.12
C LYS A 132 20.93 10.87 0.47
N SER A 133 21.15 10.01 1.45
CA SER A 133 20.15 9.03 1.90
C SER A 133 18.82 9.68 2.34
N PRO A 134 18.78 10.83 3.04
CA PRO A 134 17.52 11.51 3.38
C PRO A 134 16.73 11.98 2.15
N ASP A 135 17.41 12.50 1.13
CA ASP A 135 16.78 12.98 -0.11
C ASP A 135 16.25 11.79 -0.92
N MET A 136 16.98 10.68 -0.97
CA MET A 136 16.52 9.44 -1.57
C MET A 136 15.25 8.92 -0.89
N ARG A 137 15.16 8.99 0.43
CA ARG A 137 13.96 8.60 1.17
C ARG A 137 12.75 9.46 0.80
N LYS A 138 12.94 10.78 0.64
CA LYS A 138 11.88 11.69 0.17
C LYS A 138 11.44 11.35 -1.25
N SER A 139 12.38 11.10 -2.16
CA SER A 139 12.09 10.72 -3.55
C SER A 139 11.32 9.41 -3.63
N ILE A 140 11.69 8.41 -2.83
CA ILE A 140 10.98 7.13 -2.74
C ILE A 140 9.55 7.34 -2.21
N ALA A 141 9.37 8.17 -1.18
CA ALA A 141 8.05 8.49 -0.65
C ALA A 141 7.15 9.18 -1.70
N LYS A 142 7.70 10.15 -2.47
CA LYS A 142 7.00 10.75 -3.60
C LYS A 142 6.67 9.72 -4.68
N ALA A 143 7.59 8.80 -4.98
CA ALA A 143 7.36 7.72 -5.94
C ALA A 143 6.23 6.78 -5.48
N GLN A 144 6.17 6.40 -4.21
CA GLN A 144 5.09 5.56 -3.67
C GLN A 144 3.71 6.22 -3.82
N LEU A 145 3.62 7.55 -3.68
CA LEU A 145 2.37 8.28 -3.94
C LEU A 145 1.98 8.24 -5.42
N CYS A 146 2.92 8.47 -6.32
CA CYS A 146 2.65 8.52 -7.76
C CYS A 146 2.42 7.13 -8.37
N TYR A 147 3.01 6.08 -7.80
CA TYR A 147 2.99 4.70 -8.27
C TYR A 147 2.39 3.77 -7.22
N PRO A 148 1.05 3.63 -7.12
CA PRO A 148 0.39 2.86 -6.07
C PRO A 148 0.76 1.37 -6.01
N SER A 149 1.22 0.79 -7.15
CA SER A 149 1.69 -0.60 -7.21
C SER A 149 3.15 -0.75 -6.78
N LEU A 150 3.84 0.33 -6.38
CA LEU A 150 5.22 0.29 -5.96
C LEU A 150 5.33 -0.18 -4.50
N GLY A 151 5.87 -1.37 -4.30
CA GLY A 151 6.30 -1.83 -2.99
C GLY A 151 7.69 -1.32 -2.65
N VAL A 152 7.93 -0.97 -1.40
CA VAL A 152 9.25 -0.56 -0.93
C VAL A 152 9.57 -1.28 0.38
N ASN A 153 10.69 -2.00 0.39
CA ASN A 153 11.26 -2.60 1.59
C ASN A 153 12.57 -1.90 1.93
N ILE A 154 12.76 -1.57 3.19
CA ILE A 154 13.96 -0.88 3.67
C ILE A 154 14.73 -1.82 4.57
N GLN A 155 16.00 -2.10 4.23
CA GLN A 155 16.92 -2.92 5.03
C GLN A 155 18.21 -2.13 5.27
N GLY A 156 18.30 -1.46 6.42
CA GLY A 156 19.44 -0.60 6.73
C GLY A 156 19.55 0.60 5.79
N SER A 157 20.60 0.64 4.97
CA SER A 157 20.85 1.67 3.94
C SER A 157 20.36 1.28 2.55
N GLU A 158 19.95 0.05 2.35
CA GLU A 158 19.50 -0.51 1.08
C GLU A 158 17.97 -0.39 0.97
N TYR A 159 17.49 0.04 -0.18
CA TYR A 159 16.07 0.11 -0.52
C TYR A 159 15.77 -0.90 -1.62
N THR A 160 14.85 -1.81 -1.35
CA THR A 160 14.35 -2.74 -2.36
C THR A 160 13.02 -2.24 -2.90
N LEU A 161 13.00 -1.89 -4.18
CA LEU A 161 11.77 -1.54 -4.89
C LEU A 161 11.16 -2.79 -5.50
N VAL A 162 9.86 -2.94 -5.34
CA VAL A 162 9.08 -4.06 -5.89
C VAL A 162 8.02 -3.51 -6.85
N GLY A 163 8.04 -3.96 -8.08
CA GLY A 163 7.18 -3.47 -9.14
C GLY A 163 6.56 -4.58 -9.98
N THR A 164 5.62 -4.21 -10.82
CA THR A 164 4.85 -5.14 -11.66
C THR A 164 5.63 -5.68 -12.85
N GLY A 165 6.73 -5.03 -13.24
CA GLY A 165 7.59 -5.43 -14.35
C GLY A 165 8.71 -4.45 -14.60
N GLU A 166 9.59 -4.78 -15.54
CA GLU A 166 10.80 -4.03 -15.86
C GLU A 166 10.49 -2.59 -16.29
N MET A 167 9.59 -2.41 -17.27
CA MET A 167 9.20 -1.07 -17.74
C MET A 167 8.61 -0.19 -16.63
N PHE A 168 7.85 -0.78 -15.72
CA PHE A 168 7.30 -0.05 -14.58
C PHE A 168 8.42 0.46 -13.66
N LEU A 169 9.37 -0.42 -13.33
CA LEU A 169 10.51 -0.07 -12.50
C LEU A 169 11.41 0.98 -13.18
N ASP A 170 11.60 0.89 -14.49
CA ASP A 170 12.35 1.89 -15.26
C ASP A 170 11.71 3.28 -15.19
N CYS A 171 10.36 3.37 -15.32
CA CYS A 171 9.65 4.63 -15.15
C CYS A 171 9.84 5.20 -13.74
N VAL A 172 9.71 4.36 -12.70
CA VAL A 172 9.93 4.76 -11.32
C VAL A 172 11.36 5.26 -11.11
N MET A 173 12.34 4.52 -11.64
CA MET A 173 13.75 4.88 -11.55
C MET A 173 14.08 6.18 -12.27
N HIS A 174 13.47 6.40 -13.43
CA HIS A 174 13.59 7.65 -14.18
C HIS A 174 13.10 8.84 -13.33
N ASP A 175 11.94 8.70 -12.71
CA ASP A 175 11.35 9.78 -11.91
C ASP A 175 12.15 10.03 -10.61
N ILE A 176 12.64 8.98 -9.96
CA ILE A 176 13.51 9.13 -8.78
C ILE A 176 14.79 9.88 -9.14
N ARG A 177 15.39 9.61 -10.32
CA ARG A 177 16.65 10.25 -10.74
C ARG A 177 16.48 11.69 -11.20
N ASN A 178 15.37 12.01 -11.85
CA ASN A 178 15.26 13.26 -12.62
C ASN A 178 14.11 14.17 -12.17
N ALA A 179 12.99 13.60 -11.73
CA ALA A 179 11.78 14.36 -11.46
C ALA A 179 11.60 14.76 -10.01
N PHE A 180 12.01 13.92 -9.06
CA PHE A 180 11.80 14.20 -7.64
C PHE A 180 12.98 14.91 -6.97
N GLU A 181 14.17 14.36 -7.16
CA GLU A 181 15.44 14.93 -6.68
C GLU A 181 16.53 14.45 -7.63
N THR A 182 17.54 15.29 -7.90
CA THR A 182 18.68 14.85 -8.72
C THR A 182 19.64 14.01 -7.87
N ILE A 183 19.42 12.71 -7.87
CA ILE A 183 20.19 11.76 -7.06
C ILE A 183 20.84 10.72 -7.95
N GLU A 184 22.14 10.54 -7.77
CA GLU A 184 22.84 9.40 -8.38
C GLU A 184 22.64 8.15 -7.52
N ILE A 185 22.08 7.11 -8.15
CA ILE A 185 21.74 5.85 -7.50
C ILE A 185 22.41 4.67 -8.19
N LYS A 186 22.93 3.78 -7.38
CA LYS A 186 23.37 2.45 -7.81
C LYS A 186 22.17 1.51 -7.81
N VAL A 187 22.00 0.74 -8.86
CA VAL A 187 20.89 -0.18 -9.06
C VAL A 187 21.44 -1.58 -9.27
N SER A 188 20.86 -2.58 -8.61
CA SER A 188 21.15 -3.98 -8.86
C SER A 188 20.48 -4.48 -10.13
N ASP A 189 20.90 -5.65 -10.61
CA ASP A 189 20.14 -6.36 -11.63
C ASP A 189 18.74 -6.70 -11.11
N PRO A 190 17.69 -6.63 -11.95
CA PRO A 190 16.34 -6.99 -11.56
C PRO A 190 16.25 -8.50 -11.30
N PHE A 191 15.54 -8.87 -10.26
CA PHE A 191 15.28 -10.27 -9.94
C PHE A 191 13.80 -10.50 -9.62
N VAL A 192 13.32 -11.71 -9.93
CA VAL A 192 11.95 -12.13 -9.67
C VAL A 192 11.95 -12.99 -8.42
N VAL A 193 11.05 -12.69 -7.50
CA VAL A 193 10.86 -13.51 -6.30
C VAL A 193 9.82 -14.57 -6.59
N PHE A 194 10.24 -15.82 -6.49
CA PHE A 194 9.35 -16.97 -6.57
C PHE A 194 8.91 -17.35 -5.15
N ASN A 195 7.62 -17.52 -4.98
CA ASN A 195 7.07 -18.16 -3.79
C ASN A 195 6.97 -19.64 -4.05
N GLU A 196 7.54 -20.44 -3.17
CA GLU A 196 7.48 -21.90 -3.25
C GLU A 196 6.35 -22.43 -2.38
N THR A 197 5.72 -23.52 -2.82
CA THR A 197 4.69 -24.24 -2.05
C THR A 197 4.81 -25.72 -2.27
N ILE A 198 4.25 -26.49 -1.35
CA ILE A 198 4.18 -27.95 -1.44
C ILE A 198 2.89 -28.38 -2.16
N LYS A 199 2.95 -29.47 -2.93
CA LYS A 199 1.78 -30.02 -3.64
C LYS A 199 0.85 -30.81 -2.73
N SER A 200 1.41 -31.55 -1.78
CA SER A 200 0.68 -32.44 -0.87
C SER A 200 1.36 -32.48 0.48
N MET A 201 0.60 -32.85 1.52
CA MET A 201 1.12 -33.08 2.86
C MET A 201 2.26 -34.12 2.83
N SER A 202 3.27 -33.92 3.67
CA SER A 202 4.34 -34.91 3.84
C SER A 202 3.76 -36.22 4.41
N GLN A 203 4.11 -37.35 3.78
CA GLN A 203 3.57 -38.66 4.19
C GLN A 203 4.16 -39.20 5.50
N MET A 204 5.31 -38.67 5.90
CA MET A 204 6.01 -39.06 7.12
C MET A 204 6.52 -37.84 7.85
N VAL A 205 6.61 -37.94 9.17
CA VAL A 205 7.30 -36.96 9.99
C VAL A 205 8.79 -37.05 9.69
N CYS A 206 9.35 -35.95 9.20
CA CYS A 206 10.78 -35.86 8.98
C CYS A 206 11.46 -35.49 10.31
N HIS A 207 12.29 -36.40 10.83
CA HIS A 207 13.05 -36.15 12.05
C HIS A 207 14.47 -35.74 11.72
N ALA A 208 14.88 -34.59 12.23
CA ALA A 208 16.26 -34.13 12.21
C ALA A 208 16.82 -34.12 13.62
N LYS A 209 17.95 -34.79 13.88
CA LYS A 209 18.70 -34.67 15.14
C LYS A 209 19.57 -33.43 15.09
N ILE A 210 19.43 -32.57 16.09
CA ILE A 210 20.27 -31.39 16.26
C ILE A 210 21.53 -31.76 17.04
N ASN A 211 21.34 -32.57 18.08
CA ASN A 211 22.39 -33.15 18.92
C ASN A 211 21.90 -34.50 19.50
N GLU A 212 22.66 -35.13 20.42
CA GLU A 212 22.30 -36.40 21.01
C GLU A 212 21.02 -36.36 21.84
N GLU A 213 20.67 -35.17 22.38
CA GLU A 213 19.52 -34.98 23.29
C GLU A 213 18.30 -34.34 22.60
N CYS A 214 18.50 -33.63 21.47
CA CYS A 214 17.44 -32.86 20.82
C CYS A 214 17.21 -33.35 19.39
N SER A 215 15.92 -33.56 19.07
CA SER A 215 15.46 -33.83 17.71
C SER A 215 14.23 -32.99 17.39
N ILE A 216 14.08 -32.61 16.13
CA ILE A 216 12.89 -31.90 15.62
C ILE A 216 12.19 -32.82 14.64
N GLY A 217 10.89 -33.02 14.83
CA GLY A 217 10.01 -33.67 13.89
C GLY A 217 9.13 -32.65 13.17
N VAL A 218 9.11 -32.68 11.83
CA VAL A 218 8.37 -31.73 11.01
C VAL A 218 7.42 -32.45 10.07
N ILE A 219 6.20 -31.93 9.97
CA ILE A 219 5.20 -32.30 8.95
C ILE A 219 4.89 -31.01 8.18
N CYS A 220 4.94 -31.08 6.86
CA CYS A 220 4.59 -29.97 5.99
C CYS A 220 3.21 -30.17 5.36
N GLU A 221 2.36 -29.17 5.44
CA GLU A 221 1.04 -29.16 4.85
C GLU A 221 0.78 -27.85 4.10
N LYS A 222 0.03 -27.91 2.99
CA LYS A 222 -0.32 -26.73 2.21
C LYS A 222 -1.40 -25.93 2.92
N LEU A 223 -1.17 -24.63 3.09
CA LEU A 223 -2.20 -23.71 3.58
C LEU A 223 -3.35 -23.55 2.57
N ASN A 224 -4.57 -23.37 3.09
CA ASN A 224 -5.73 -23.02 2.29
C ASN A 224 -5.56 -21.62 1.66
N ASN A 225 -5.99 -21.46 0.40
CA ASN A 225 -5.88 -20.20 -0.33
C ASN A 225 -6.58 -19.04 0.39
N GLN A 226 -7.69 -19.29 1.08
CA GLN A 226 -8.37 -18.26 1.88
C GLN A 226 -7.51 -17.80 3.07
N THR A 227 -6.85 -18.73 3.74
CA THR A 227 -5.93 -18.41 4.84
C THR A 227 -4.73 -17.61 4.34
N ILE A 228 -4.20 -17.94 3.16
CA ILE A 228 -3.09 -17.19 2.53
C ILE A 228 -3.51 -15.75 2.26
N GLN A 229 -4.68 -15.53 1.66
CA GLN A 229 -5.20 -14.18 1.39
C GLN A 229 -5.37 -13.35 2.66
N GLU A 230 -5.92 -13.93 3.73
CA GLU A 230 -6.11 -13.25 5.01
C GLU A 230 -4.76 -12.94 5.71
N LEU A 231 -3.74 -13.78 5.51
CA LEU A 231 -2.38 -13.53 5.98
C LEU A 231 -1.71 -12.39 5.19
N GLU A 232 -1.83 -12.41 3.86
CA GLU A 232 -1.28 -11.34 2.99
C GLU A 232 -1.91 -9.97 3.30
N LEU A 233 -3.21 -9.95 3.62
CA LEU A 233 -3.91 -8.74 4.06
C LEU A 233 -3.61 -8.37 5.52
N SER A 234 -2.78 -9.14 6.21
CA SER A 234 -2.43 -8.97 7.63
C SER A 234 -3.63 -8.99 8.59
N HIS A 235 -4.80 -9.43 8.15
CA HIS A 235 -6.01 -9.48 8.98
C HIS A 235 -5.87 -10.49 10.14
N LEU A 236 -5.27 -11.66 9.87
CA LEU A 236 -5.04 -12.70 10.88
C LEU A 236 -4.01 -12.26 11.92
N ALA A 237 -2.92 -11.62 11.50
CA ALA A 237 -1.86 -11.17 12.40
C ALA A 237 -2.34 -10.09 13.39
N ARG A 238 -3.38 -9.33 13.03
CA ARG A 238 -3.98 -8.27 13.83
C ARG A 238 -5.23 -8.69 14.60
N SER A 239 -5.71 -9.92 14.38
CA SER A 239 -6.92 -10.42 15.02
C SER A 239 -6.72 -10.57 16.53
N LYS A 240 -7.63 -9.97 17.34
CA LYS A 240 -7.63 -10.14 18.79
C LYS A 240 -8.01 -11.57 19.22
N ASP A 241 -8.79 -12.26 18.40
CA ASP A 241 -9.31 -13.62 18.63
C ASP A 241 -8.89 -14.53 17.47
N LEU A 242 -7.62 -14.86 17.38
CA LEU A 242 -7.05 -15.70 16.32
C LEU A 242 -7.79 -17.04 16.13
N PRO A 243 -8.11 -17.82 17.18
CA PRO A 243 -8.83 -19.09 17.01
C PRO A 243 -10.17 -18.92 16.29
N LYS A 244 -10.97 -17.91 16.65
CA LYS A 244 -12.27 -17.66 16.00
C LYS A 244 -12.14 -17.25 14.55
N SER A 245 -11.08 -16.52 14.21
CA SER A 245 -10.80 -16.14 12.83
C SER A 245 -10.38 -17.34 11.99
N LEU A 246 -9.55 -18.23 12.53
CA LEU A 246 -9.14 -19.47 11.89
C LEU A 246 -10.30 -20.46 11.73
N ALA A 247 -11.22 -20.54 12.73
CA ALA A 247 -12.43 -21.34 12.62
C ALA A 247 -13.29 -20.97 11.41
N LYS A 248 -13.43 -19.67 11.12
CA LYS A 248 -14.15 -19.18 9.94
C LYS A 248 -13.50 -19.61 8.62
N LEU A 249 -12.20 -19.85 8.64
CA LEU A 249 -11.41 -20.31 7.50
C LEU A 249 -11.35 -21.84 7.36
N GLY A 250 -12.09 -22.55 8.21
CA GLY A 250 -12.22 -24.01 8.15
C GLY A 250 -11.10 -24.79 8.84
N TRP A 251 -10.38 -24.14 9.76
CA TRP A 251 -9.37 -24.82 10.56
C TRP A 251 -10.01 -25.65 11.67
N ASP A 252 -9.44 -26.82 11.97
CA ASP A 252 -9.89 -27.70 13.05
C ASP A 252 -9.58 -27.09 14.42
N ASP A 253 -10.37 -27.40 15.43
CA ASP A 253 -10.24 -26.87 16.79
C ASP A 253 -8.85 -27.10 17.42
N ILE A 254 -8.20 -28.23 17.09
CA ILE A 254 -6.85 -28.55 17.55
C ILE A 254 -5.85 -27.58 16.92
N ASN A 255 -5.92 -27.40 15.61
CA ASN A 255 -4.99 -26.56 14.86
C ASN A 255 -5.16 -25.08 15.17
N GLN A 256 -6.38 -24.61 15.45
CA GLN A 256 -6.65 -23.21 15.83
C GLN A 256 -5.91 -22.76 17.10
N ASN A 257 -5.78 -23.68 18.07
CA ASN A 257 -5.19 -23.38 19.38
C ASN A 257 -3.68 -23.66 19.45
N THR A 258 -3.10 -24.26 18.41
CA THR A 258 -1.69 -24.68 18.39
C THR A 258 -0.82 -23.79 17.50
N VAL A 259 -1.39 -22.76 16.88
CA VAL A 259 -0.61 -21.83 16.04
C VAL A 259 0.42 -21.09 16.92
N TRP A 260 1.71 -21.25 16.56
CA TRP A 260 2.82 -20.61 17.24
C TRP A 260 3.09 -19.20 16.67
N CYS A 261 3.25 -19.10 15.36
CA CYS A 261 3.51 -17.84 14.66
C CYS A 261 3.14 -17.94 13.18
N PHE A 262 3.05 -16.79 12.53
CA PHE A 262 2.87 -16.67 11.08
C PHE A 262 4.10 -16.02 10.46
N GLY A 263 4.48 -16.48 9.28
CA GLY A 263 5.52 -15.90 8.48
C GLY A 263 6.92 -15.95 9.06
N PRO A 264 7.96 -15.59 8.29
CA PRO A 264 9.33 -15.63 8.77
C PRO A 264 9.63 -14.57 9.85
N ASP A 265 8.86 -13.49 9.90
CA ASP A 265 9.00 -12.36 10.84
C ASP A 265 7.97 -12.39 11.98
N SER A 266 7.23 -13.47 12.14
CA SER A 266 6.19 -13.69 13.17
C SER A 266 4.97 -12.77 13.05
N LYS A 267 4.87 -11.93 12.02
CA LYS A 267 3.79 -10.94 11.88
C LYS A 267 3.05 -11.03 10.56
N THR A 268 3.75 -11.30 9.48
CA THR A 268 3.19 -11.20 8.13
C THR A 268 3.68 -12.33 7.24
N GLY A 269 2.86 -12.68 6.28
CA GLY A 269 3.16 -13.59 5.21
C GLY A 269 2.87 -15.06 5.51
N PRO A 270 2.49 -15.80 4.50
CA PRO A 270 2.41 -17.24 4.55
C PRO A 270 3.82 -17.84 4.52
N ASN A 271 4.07 -18.76 5.40
CA ASN A 271 5.29 -19.58 5.36
C ASN A 271 5.11 -20.71 4.39
#